data_cae5bc15456455533a8dc42c4cf75bf2
#
_entry.id   cae5bc15456455533a8dc42c4cf75bf2
#
_cell.length_a   1.000
_cell.length_b   1.000
_cell.length_c   1.000
_cell.angle_alpha   90.00
_cell.angle_beta   90.00
_cell.angle_gamma   90.00
#
_symmetry.space_group_name_H-M   'P 1'
#
loop_
_entity.id
_entity.type
_entity.pdbx_description
1 polymer ?
#
loop_
_entity_poly.entity_id
_entity_poly.type
_entity_poly.pdbx_seq_one_letter_code
_entity_poly.pdbx_strand_id
1 'polypeptide(L)'
;EEELKFFTKYLKKYGYEPLVQEYVGSYDEEYTIGILHADNGKLLTSIAMKRMLGSGLSTRQTIISKSNQKYVISSGISQGLIDEFTEIREMAIKIASGLNVNGPVNIQCRKTDDGIIPFEINPRFSGTSSPRSLVGLNEPDIFCRYKLYDEIPENIDYKYGYVVRSLIEKYIDVNETNNIPKI
;
A
#
# COMPACT_ATOMS: atom_id res chain seq x y z
N GLU A 1 -7.29 -26.01 8.78
CA GLU A 1 -7.65 -25.70 10.18
C GLU A 1 -6.46 -26.01 11.11
N GLU A 2 -5.80 -27.16 11.00
CA GLU A 2 -4.67 -27.54 11.86
C GLU A 2 -3.46 -26.61 11.70
N GLU A 3 -3.10 -26.26 10.48
CA GLU A 3 -2.01 -25.30 10.19
C GLU A 3 -2.33 -23.92 10.79
N LEU A 4 -3.56 -23.45 10.69
CA LEU A 4 -3.98 -22.17 11.28
C LEU A 4 -3.81 -22.20 12.80
N LYS A 5 -4.23 -23.27 13.46
CA LYS A 5 -4.03 -23.46 14.91
C LYS A 5 -2.57 -23.48 15.29
N PHE A 6 -1.74 -24.20 14.48
CA PHE A 6 -0.31 -24.28 14.69
C PHE A 6 0.36 -22.89 14.59
N PHE A 7 0.16 -22.16 13.48
CA PHE A 7 0.78 -20.86 13.28
C PHE A 7 0.28 -19.81 14.30
N THR A 8 -1.01 -19.83 14.64
CA THR A 8 -1.55 -18.93 15.67
C THR A 8 -0.87 -19.18 17.02
N LYS A 9 -0.75 -20.45 17.43
CA LYS A 9 -0.07 -20.83 18.67
C LYS A 9 1.42 -20.46 18.63
N TYR A 10 2.08 -20.69 17.50
CA TYR A 10 3.48 -20.36 17.30
C TYR A 10 3.72 -18.85 17.46
N LEU A 11 2.96 -18.01 16.77
CA LEU A 11 3.09 -16.55 16.85
C LEU A 11 2.84 -16.04 18.28
N LYS A 12 1.79 -16.53 18.95
CA LYS A 12 1.50 -16.16 20.34
C LYS A 12 2.63 -16.53 21.30
N LYS A 13 3.30 -17.67 21.11
CA LYS A 13 4.47 -18.06 21.89
C LYS A 13 5.61 -17.02 21.84
N TYR A 14 5.73 -16.28 20.75
CA TYR A 14 6.72 -15.23 20.57
C TYR A 14 6.18 -13.81 20.84
N GLY A 15 5.02 -13.70 21.49
CA GLY A 15 4.47 -12.42 21.91
C GLY A 15 3.70 -11.65 20.83
N TYR A 16 3.40 -12.27 19.68
CA TYR A 16 2.57 -11.67 18.64
C TYR A 16 1.09 -11.97 18.89
N GLU A 17 0.25 -10.98 18.64
CA GLU A 17 -1.21 -11.16 18.59
C GLU A 17 -1.67 -11.25 17.12
N PRO A 18 -1.79 -12.46 16.55
CA PRO A 18 -2.14 -12.63 15.14
C PRO A 18 -3.62 -12.32 14.92
N LEU A 19 -3.90 -11.53 13.90
CA LEU A 19 -5.24 -11.35 13.35
C LEU A 19 -5.46 -12.38 12.24
N VAL A 20 -6.57 -13.11 12.34
CA VAL A 20 -7.01 -14.06 11.32
C VAL A 20 -8.15 -13.44 10.53
N GLN A 21 -7.96 -13.35 9.22
CA GLN A 21 -8.93 -12.79 8.30
C GLN A 21 -9.26 -13.78 7.18
N GLU A 22 -10.48 -13.71 6.67
CA GLU A 22 -10.85 -14.39 5.45
C GLU A 22 -10.05 -13.82 4.26
N TYR A 23 -9.61 -14.69 3.36
CA TYR A 23 -9.02 -14.28 2.10
C TYR A 23 -10.12 -14.10 1.06
N VAL A 24 -10.49 -12.85 0.77
CA VAL A 24 -11.56 -12.52 -0.17
C VAL A 24 -11.01 -12.16 -1.55
N GLY A 25 -11.78 -12.48 -2.58
CA GLY A 25 -11.49 -12.09 -3.96
C GLY A 25 -10.22 -12.72 -4.55
N SER A 26 -9.67 -12.08 -5.57
CA SER A 26 -8.48 -12.52 -6.30
C SER A 26 -7.28 -11.60 -6.05
N TYR A 27 -6.06 -12.17 -6.15
CA TYR A 27 -4.80 -11.42 -5.97
C TYR A 27 -4.55 -10.40 -7.07
N ASP A 28 -5.13 -10.58 -8.25
CA ASP A 28 -5.02 -9.67 -9.41
C ASP A 28 -6.01 -8.50 -9.36
N GLU A 29 -6.95 -8.51 -8.41
CA GLU A 29 -7.87 -7.41 -8.12
C GLU A 29 -7.57 -6.73 -6.77
N GLU A 30 -6.29 -6.64 -6.41
CA GLU A 30 -5.83 -5.98 -5.19
C GLU A 30 -5.32 -4.57 -5.46
N TYR A 31 -5.77 -3.63 -4.61
CA TYR A 31 -5.47 -2.20 -4.72
C TYR A 31 -4.87 -1.66 -3.43
N THR A 32 -4.02 -0.63 -3.57
CA THR A 32 -3.52 0.17 -2.46
C THR A 32 -3.79 1.65 -2.74
N ILE A 33 -4.44 2.31 -1.81
CA ILE A 33 -4.92 3.67 -1.96
C ILE A 33 -4.28 4.57 -0.91
N GLY A 34 -3.65 5.65 -1.33
CA GLY A 34 -3.23 6.74 -0.47
C GLY A 34 -4.33 7.79 -0.40
N ILE A 35 -4.58 8.25 0.80
CA ILE A 35 -5.53 9.32 1.08
C ILE A 35 -4.84 10.26 2.05
N LEU A 36 -4.98 11.55 1.79
CA LEU A 36 -4.44 12.58 2.66
C LEU A 36 -5.56 13.57 3.01
N HIS A 37 -5.87 13.68 4.30
CA HIS A 37 -6.78 14.69 4.82
C HIS A 37 -6.03 15.79 5.58
N ALA A 38 -6.58 16.99 5.53
CA ALA A 38 -6.23 18.09 6.41
C ALA A 38 -6.78 17.85 7.84
N ASP A 39 -6.33 18.62 8.81
CA ASP A 39 -6.76 18.50 10.22
C ASP A 39 -8.27 18.73 10.43
N ASN A 40 -8.89 19.49 9.53
CA ASN A 40 -10.34 19.73 9.53
C ASN A 40 -11.13 18.65 8.78
N GLY A 41 -10.49 17.57 8.37
CA GLY A 41 -11.10 16.48 7.62
C GLY A 41 -11.30 16.75 6.12
N LYS A 42 -10.85 17.91 5.59
CA LYS A 42 -10.91 18.18 4.15
C LYS A 42 -9.94 17.26 3.42
N LEU A 43 -10.40 16.63 2.34
CA LEU A 43 -9.53 15.84 1.46
C LEU A 43 -8.51 16.76 0.76
N LEU A 44 -7.23 16.47 0.94
CA LEU A 44 -6.15 17.13 0.21
C LEU A 44 -5.85 16.41 -1.10
N THR A 45 -5.73 15.08 -1.05
CA THR A 45 -5.50 14.26 -2.24
C THR A 45 -5.83 12.79 -2.01
N SER A 46 -5.99 12.04 -3.12
CA SER A 46 -6.08 10.58 -3.12
C SER A 46 -5.52 10.00 -4.41
N ILE A 47 -4.90 8.83 -4.32
CA ILE A 47 -4.34 8.10 -5.46
C ILE A 47 -4.46 6.60 -5.22
N ALA A 48 -4.84 5.86 -6.25
CA ALA A 48 -4.95 4.41 -6.21
C ALA A 48 -3.96 3.73 -7.17
N MET A 49 -3.47 2.57 -6.75
CA MET A 49 -2.63 1.70 -7.57
C MET A 49 -3.19 0.27 -7.51
N LYS A 50 -3.50 -0.31 -8.66
CA LYS A 50 -3.75 -1.74 -8.80
C LYS A 50 -2.42 -2.47 -8.70
N ARG A 51 -2.29 -3.36 -7.72
CA ARG A 51 -1.02 -4.04 -7.43
C ARG A 51 -0.76 -5.16 -8.42
N MET A 52 0.45 -5.25 -8.91
CA MET A 52 0.93 -6.38 -9.70
C MET A 52 1.52 -7.42 -8.75
N LEU A 53 0.68 -8.34 -8.28
CA LEU A 53 1.08 -9.50 -7.48
C LEU A 53 1.25 -10.72 -8.38
N GLY A 54 2.10 -11.65 -7.97
CA GLY A 54 2.32 -12.92 -8.72
C GLY A 54 3.59 -12.93 -9.57
N SER A 55 4.37 -11.84 -9.56
CA SER A 55 5.67 -11.78 -10.22
C SER A 55 6.62 -10.75 -9.58
N GLY A 56 7.91 -10.93 -9.78
CA GLY A 56 8.95 -9.99 -9.38
C GLY A 56 9.02 -9.73 -7.86
N LEU A 57 9.43 -8.53 -7.49
CA LEU A 57 9.68 -8.14 -6.10
C LEU A 57 8.41 -8.06 -5.25
N SER A 58 7.22 -7.95 -5.84
CA SER A 58 5.96 -7.81 -5.11
C SER A 58 5.45 -9.10 -4.48
N THR A 59 5.99 -10.26 -4.89
CA THR A 59 5.54 -11.58 -4.44
C THR A 59 6.55 -12.20 -3.48
N ARG A 60 6.07 -12.54 -2.29
CA ARG A 60 6.84 -13.35 -1.32
C ARG A 60 6.66 -14.84 -1.57
N GLN A 61 5.43 -15.27 -1.78
CA GLN A 61 5.08 -16.68 -1.95
C GLN A 61 3.79 -16.81 -2.75
N THR A 62 3.69 -17.88 -3.53
CA THR A 62 2.46 -18.31 -4.19
C THR A 62 2.06 -19.67 -3.64
N ILE A 63 0.80 -19.82 -3.30
CA ILE A 63 0.21 -21.07 -2.78
C ILE A 63 -0.92 -21.46 -3.73
N ILE A 64 -0.95 -22.72 -4.12
CA ILE A 64 -2.05 -23.31 -4.90
C ILE A 64 -2.81 -24.24 -3.98
N SER A 65 -4.11 -23.98 -3.81
CA SER A 65 -4.97 -24.83 -3.00
C SER A 65 -5.27 -26.18 -3.69
N LYS A 66 -5.84 -27.11 -2.92
CA LYS A 66 -6.33 -28.39 -3.48
C LYS A 66 -7.43 -28.21 -4.54
N SER A 67 -8.16 -27.11 -4.49
CA SER A 67 -9.16 -26.72 -5.50
C SER A 67 -8.57 -25.96 -6.70
N ASN A 68 -7.24 -25.94 -6.86
CA ASN A 68 -6.51 -25.22 -7.89
C ASN A 68 -6.66 -23.68 -7.83
N GLN A 69 -7.10 -23.14 -6.71
CA GLN A 69 -7.15 -21.70 -6.49
C GLN A 69 -5.77 -21.17 -6.12
N LYS A 70 -5.35 -20.10 -6.78
CA LYS A 70 -4.05 -19.45 -6.55
C LYS A 70 -4.17 -18.34 -5.50
N TYR A 71 -3.35 -18.41 -4.47
CA TYR A 71 -3.19 -17.37 -3.46
C TYR A 71 -1.79 -16.78 -3.57
N VAL A 72 -1.69 -15.46 -3.51
CA VAL A 72 -0.41 -14.76 -3.56
C VAL A 72 -0.20 -13.97 -2.28
N ILE A 73 0.93 -14.21 -1.63
CA ILE A 73 1.36 -13.49 -0.44
C ILE A 73 2.31 -12.38 -0.88
N SER A 74 1.94 -11.15 -0.57
CA SER A 74 2.75 -9.98 -0.87
C SER A 74 4.05 -9.97 -0.06
N SER A 75 5.12 -9.48 -0.70
CA SER A 75 6.39 -9.19 -0.02
C SER A 75 6.37 -7.88 0.79
N GLY A 76 5.31 -7.07 0.65
CA GLY A 76 5.26 -5.70 1.14
C GLY A 76 5.79 -4.67 0.13
N ILE A 77 6.55 -5.10 -0.88
CA ILE A 77 7.00 -4.24 -1.97
C ILE A 77 5.88 -4.15 -3.00
N SER A 78 5.35 -2.93 -3.22
CA SER A 78 4.28 -2.72 -4.17
C SER A 78 4.80 -2.12 -5.46
N GLN A 79 4.35 -2.69 -6.58
CA GLN A 79 4.47 -2.18 -7.94
C GLN A 79 3.14 -2.42 -8.65
N GLY A 80 2.83 -1.66 -9.69
CA GLY A 80 1.54 -1.84 -10.35
C GLY A 80 1.14 -0.70 -11.27
N LEU A 81 -0.12 -0.72 -11.66
CA LEU A 81 -0.75 0.28 -12.49
C LEU A 81 -1.35 1.38 -11.61
N ILE A 82 -0.98 2.62 -11.86
CA ILE A 82 -1.65 3.81 -11.35
C ILE A 82 -2.58 4.31 -12.45
N ASP A 83 -3.86 4.46 -12.11
CA ASP A 83 -4.90 4.95 -13.01
C ASP A 83 -5.98 5.66 -12.17
N GLU A 84 -7.01 6.15 -12.82
CA GLU A 84 -8.07 6.90 -12.15
C GLU A 84 -8.76 6.09 -11.05
N PHE A 85 -9.13 4.84 -11.32
CA PHE A 85 -9.79 3.93 -10.38
C PHE A 85 -10.82 4.61 -9.47
N THR A 86 -11.73 5.39 -10.07
CA THR A 86 -12.67 6.29 -9.38
C THR A 86 -13.43 5.57 -8.27
N GLU A 87 -14.08 4.44 -8.58
CA GLU A 87 -14.87 3.66 -7.62
C GLU A 87 -14.03 3.22 -6.39
N ILE A 88 -12.79 2.79 -6.64
CA ILE A 88 -11.86 2.34 -5.59
C ILE A 88 -11.45 3.52 -4.70
N ARG A 89 -11.15 4.67 -5.30
CA ARG A 89 -10.76 5.87 -4.57
C ARG A 89 -11.91 6.43 -3.74
N GLU A 90 -13.12 6.52 -4.31
CA GLU A 90 -14.32 7.02 -3.62
C GLU A 90 -14.66 6.17 -2.40
N MET A 91 -14.62 4.83 -2.53
CA MET A 91 -14.80 3.93 -1.39
C MET A 91 -13.79 4.21 -0.29
N ALA A 92 -12.51 4.33 -0.65
CA ALA A 92 -11.45 4.55 0.32
C ALA A 92 -11.56 5.94 1.00
N ILE A 93 -11.91 6.99 0.26
CA ILE A 93 -12.18 8.33 0.80
C ILE A 93 -13.36 8.28 1.78
N LYS A 94 -14.43 7.59 1.43
CA LYS A 94 -15.60 7.43 2.30
C LYS A 94 -15.25 6.75 3.61
N ILE A 95 -14.41 5.70 3.57
CA ILE A 95 -13.92 5.00 4.77
C ILE A 95 -13.08 5.95 5.62
N ALA A 96 -12.09 6.62 5.03
CA ALA A 96 -11.20 7.52 5.75
C ALA A 96 -11.96 8.68 6.41
N SER A 97 -12.95 9.24 5.71
CA SER A 97 -13.84 10.29 6.26
C SER A 97 -14.72 9.75 7.40
N GLY A 98 -15.29 8.56 7.25
CA GLY A 98 -16.10 7.91 8.30
C GLY A 98 -15.31 7.56 9.57
N LEU A 99 -14.01 7.34 9.43
CA LEU A 99 -13.08 7.12 10.55
C LEU A 99 -12.52 8.43 11.13
N ASN A 100 -12.92 9.59 10.60
CA ASN A 100 -12.38 10.91 10.97
C ASN A 100 -10.84 10.97 10.91
N VAL A 101 -10.26 10.40 9.85
CA VAL A 101 -8.79 10.40 9.67
C VAL A 101 -8.31 11.82 9.41
N ASN A 102 -7.30 12.24 10.19
CA ASN A 102 -6.56 13.48 10.00
C ASN A 102 -5.12 13.11 9.60
N GLY A 103 -4.68 13.60 8.43
CA GLY A 103 -3.37 13.25 7.89
C GLY A 103 -3.41 12.08 6.90
N PRO A 104 -2.27 11.37 6.72
CA PRO A 104 -2.15 10.30 5.75
C PRO A 104 -2.76 8.99 6.23
N VAL A 105 -3.46 8.30 5.34
CA VAL A 105 -3.88 6.92 5.52
C VAL A 105 -3.70 6.13 4.24
N ASN A 106 -3.29 4.88 4.39
CA ASN A 106 -3.22 3.93 3.29
C ASN A 106 -4.21 2.80 3.52
N ILE A 107 -5.10 2.60 2.57
CA ILE A 107 -6.09 1.52 2.58
C ILE A 107 -5.71 0.49 1.53
N GLN A 108 -5.79 -0.79 1.88
CA GLN A 108 -5.67 -1.89 0.93
C GLN A 108 -7.01 -2.61 0.85
N CYS A 109 -7.43 -2.91 -0.38
CA CYS A 109 -8.70 -3.55 -0.66
C CYS A 109 -8.60 -4.51 -1.84
N ARG A 110 -9.60 -5.35 -1.97
CA ARG A 110 -9.84 -6.14 -3.19
C ARG A 110 -11.19 -5.83 -3.77
N LYS A 111 -11.25 -5.78 -5.10
CA LYS A 111 -12.51 -5.75 -5.84
C LYS A 111 -12.98 -7.18 -6.04
N THR A 112 -14.22 -7.44 -5.68
CA THR A 112 -14.90 -8.74 -5.79
C THR A 112 -16.23 -8.55 -6.50
N ASP A 113 -16.92 -9.65 -6.81
CA ASP A 113 -18.27 -9.61 -7.38
C ASP A 113 -19.29 -8.99 -6.40
N ASP A 114 -19.05 -9.11 -5.10
CA ASP A 114 -19.88 -8.55 -4.04
C ASP A 114 -19.54 -7.09 -3.68
N GLY A 115 -18.52 -6.50 -4.33
CA GLY A 115 -18.08 -5.14 -4.11
C GLY A 115 -16.60 -4.99 -3.73
N ILE A 116 -16.25 -3.84 -3.19
CA ILE A 116 -14.87 -3.51 -2.79
C ILE A 116 -14.72 -3.77 -1.30
N ILE A 117 -13.84 -4.69 -0.95
CA ILE A 117 -13.64 -5.15 0.44
C ILE A 117 -12.29 -4.69 0.95
N PRO A 118 -12.23 -3.72 1.89
CA PRO A 118 -10.99 -3.34 2.55
C PRO A 118 -10.56 -4.42 3.54
N PHE A 119 -9.26 -4.69 3.61
CA PHE A 119 -8.70 -5.67 4.53
C PHE A 119 -7.54 -5.12 5.38
N GLU A 120 -7.02 -3.93 5.05
CA GLU A 120 -5.95 -3.29 5.81
C GLU A 120 -6.07 -1.77 5.74
N ILE A 121 -6.02 -1.11 6.90
CA ILE A 121 -6.07 0.36 7.05
C ILE A 121 -4.90 0.78 7.92
N ASN A 122 -3.99 1.58 7.37
CA ASN A 122 -2.79 2.05 8.05
C ASN A 122 -2.79 3.59 8.13
N PRO A 123 -2.86 4.20 9.31
CA PRO A 123 -2.86 5.64 9.49
C PRO A 123 -1.44 6.22 9.35
N ARG A 124 -0.87 6.09 8.18
CA ARG A 124 0.49 6.53 7.84
C ARG A 124 0.68 6.58 6.33
N PHE A 125 1.77 7.24 5.89
CA PHE A 125 2.28 7.09 4.52
C PHE A 125 2.65 5.64 4.22
N SER A 126 2.50 5.26 2.98
CA SER A 126 2.76 3.90 2.51
C SER A 126 4.14 3.76 1.87
N GLY A 127 4.67 2.54 1.81
CA GLY A 127 5.80 2.22 0.94
C GLY A 127 5.53 2.49 -0.55
N THR A 128 4.29 2.80 -0.93
CA THR A 128 3.90 3.22 -2.28
C THR A 128 3.97 4.74 -2.50
N SER A 129 4.29 5.55 -1.49
CA SER A 129 4.45 7.01 -1.68
C SER A 129 5.56 7.33 -2.69
N SER A 130 6.67 6.58 -2.70
CA SER A 130 7.72 6.74 -3.71
C SER A 130 7.22 6.47 -5.15
N PRO A 131 6.60 5.32 -5.49
CA PRO A 131 5.94 5.14 -6.78
C PRO A 131 4.96 6.24 -7.16
N ARG A 132 4.16 6.72 -6.21
CA ARG A 132 3.18 7.80 -6.45
C ARG A 132 3.86 9.12 -6.77
N SER A 133 4.99 9.43 -6.12
CA SER A 133 5.75 10.64 -6.41
C SER A 133 6.38 10.62 -7.81
N LEU A 134 6.73 9.44 -8.35
CA LEU A 134 7.25 9.31 -9.73
C LEU A 134 6.22 9.70 -10.79
N VAL A 135 4.94 9.52 -10.52
CA VAL A 135 3.87 9.95 -11.42
C VAL A 135 3.42 11.39 -11.20
N GLY A 136 4.00 12.09 -10.22
CA GLY A 136 3.74 13.51 -9.95
C GLY A 136 2.97 13.79 -8.66
N LEU A 137 2.51 12.76 -7.92
CA LEU A 137 1.80 12.96 -6.67
C LEU A 137 2.68 12.62 -5.46
N ASN A 138 3.29 13.67 -4.88
CA ASN A 138 4.13 13.55 -3.69
C ASN A 138 3.34 13.87 -2.41
N GLU A 139 2.67 12.85 -1.86
CA GLU A 139 1.84 13.00 -0.65
C GLU A 139 2.61 13.59 0.56
N PRO A 140 3.87 13.17 0.86
CA PRO A 140 4.66 13.78 1.93
C PRO A 140 4.92 15.29 1.71
N ASP A 141 5.26 15.72 0.50
CA ASP A 141 5.48 17.14 0.19
C ASP A 141 4.20 17.96 0.37
N ILE A 142 3.07 17.46 -0.15
CA ILE A 142 1.75 18.10 0.03
C ILE A 142 1.43 18.25 1.52
N PHE A 143 1.67 17.22 2.31
CA PHE A 143 1.41 17.27 3.75
C PHE A 143 2.32 18.25 4.47
N CYS A 144 3.62 18.29 4.15
CA CYS A 144 4.55 19.27 4.72
C CYS A 144 4.16 20.71 4.37
N ARG A 145 3.81 20.99 3.11
CA ARG A 145 3.34 22.31 2.68
C ARG A 145 2.07 22.72 3.40
N TYR A 146 1.10 21.82 3.50
CA TYR A 146 -0.09 22.08 4.29
C TYR A 146 0.24 22.40 5.75
N LYS A 147 1.10 21.59 6.41
CA LYS A 147 1.42 21.77 7.84
C LYS A 147 2.25 23.01 8.14
N LEU A 148 3.16 23.39 7.24
CA LEU A 148 4.11 24.47 7.48
C LEU A 148 3.61 25.82 6.94
N TYR A 149 2.81 25.81 5.88
CA TYR A 149 2.43 27.02 5.14
C TYR A 149 0.92 27.15 4.92
N ASP A 150 0.12 26.20 5.41
CA ASP A 150 -1.34 26.14 5.19
C ASP A 150 -1.72 26.08 3.69
N GLU A 151 -0.80 25.55 2.87
CA GLU A 151 -1.02 25.39 1.43
C GLU A 151 -1.95 24.21 1.17
N ILE A 152 -3.12 24.48 0.59
CA ILE A 152 -4.06 23.45 0.12
C ILE A 152 -3.97 23.40 -1.40
N PRO A 153 -3.60 22.24 -1.98
CA PRO A 153 -3.53 22.14 -3.44
C PRO A 153 -4.91 22.28 -4.07
N GLU A 154 -5.02 23.15 -5.09
CA GLU A 154 -6.28 23.35 -5.81
C GLU A 154 -6.53 22.25 -6.83
N ASN A 155 -5.50 21.83 -7.55
CA ASN A 155 -5.52 20.73 -8.53
C ASN A 155 -4.23 19.95 -8.42
N ILE A 156 -4.34 18.64 -8.33
CA ILE A 156 -3.19 17.75 -8.38
C ILE A 156 -3.36 16.81 -9.57
N ASP A 157 -2.65 17.15 -10.64
CA ASP A 157 -2.55 16.28 -11.80
C ASP A 157 -1.38 15.31 -11.63
N TYR A 158 -1.62 14.04 -11.89
CA TYR A 158 -0.59 13.02 -11.94
C TYR A 158 -0.78 12.13 -13.16
N LYS A 159 0.33 11.51 -13.58
CA LYS A 159 0.33 10.64 -14.76
C LYS A 159 -0.20 9.25 -14.42
N TYR A 160 -0.90 8.66 -15.37
CA TYR A 160 -1.29 7.26 -15.30
C TYR A 160 -0.22 6.37 -15.94
N GLY A 161 -0.06 5.16 -15.44
CA GLY A 161 0.89 4.21 -15.99
C GLY A 161 1.40 3.18 -14.99
N TYR A 162 2.25 2.29 -15.50
CA TYR A 162 2.88 1.27 -14.66
C TYR A 162 4.11 1.84 -13.95
N VAL A 163 4.18 1.58 -12.65
CA VAL A 163 5.37 1.80 -11.85
C VAL A 163 5.91 0.46 -11.39
N VAL A 164 7.12 0.14 -11.82
CA VAL A 164 7.82 -1.09 -11.46
C VAL A 164 9.04 -0.76 -10.60
N ARG A 165 9.41 -1.69 -9.73
CA ARG A 165 10.60 -1.58 -8.89
C ARG A 165 11.64 -2.60 -9.32
N SER A 166 12.90 -2.21 -9.23
CA SER A 166 14.04 -3.07 -9.47
C SER A 166 15.04 -3.00 -8.34
N LEU A 167 15.85 -4.03 -8.19
CA LEU A 167 17.06 -3.99 -7.39
C LEU A 167 18.19 -3.51 -8.28
N ILE A 168 19.03 -2.63 -7.76
CA ILE A 168 20.23 -2.15 -8.41
C ILE A 168 21.43 -2.58 -7.57
N GLU A 169 22.34 -3.36 -8.15
CA GLU A 169 23.58 -3.75 -7.52
C GLU A 169 24.58 -2.60 -7.64
N LYS A 170 25.30 -2.31 -6.57
CA LYS A 170 26.35 -1.32 -6.53
C LYS A 170 27.62 -1.96 -5.95
N TYR A 171 28.67 -1.95 -6.72
CA TYR A 171 30.00 -2.26 -6.21
C TYR A 171 30.51 -1.11 -5.35
N ILE A 172 31.04 -1.42 -4.18
CA ILE A 172 31.70 -0.47 -3.28
C ILE A 172 33.05 -1.06 -2.92
N ASP A 173 34.12 -0.34 -3.23
CA ASP A 173 35.48 -0.76 -2.84
C ASP A 173 35.62 -0.80 -1.33
N VAL A 174 36.31 -1.80 -0.80
CA VAL A 174 36.51 -1.97 0.65
C VAL A 174 37.22 -0.76 1.29
N ASN A 175 38.04 -0.05 0.52
CA ASN A 175 38.73 1.15 0.99
C ASN A 175 37.80 2.37 1.11
N GLU A 176 36.63 2.34 0.46
CA GLU A 176 35.61 3.39 0.53
C GLU A 176 34.59 3.15 1.66
N THR A 177 34.62 1.98 2.30
CA THR A 177 33.62 1.60 3.31
C THR A 177 33.59 2.52 4.52
N ASN A 178 34.69 3.21 4.83
CA ASN A 178 34.76 4.20 5.92
C ASN A 178 33.90 5.44 5.67
N ASN A 179 33.48 5.66 4.40
CA ASN A 179 32.65 6.80 3.99
C ASN A 179 31.16 6.42 3.87
N ILE A 180 30.79 5.17 4.18
CA ILE A 180 29.38 4.76 4.17
C ILE A 180 28.74 5.27 5.45
N PRO A 181 27.65 6.07 5.36
CA PRO A 181 26.92 6.47 6.56
C PRO A 181 26.46 5.23 7.33
N LYS A 182 26.79 5.18 8.62
CA LYS A 182 26.24 4.12 9.48
C LYS A 182 24.74 4.34 9.59
N ILE A 183 23.98 3.36 9.08
CA ILE A 183 22.50 3.32 9.18
C ILE A 183 22.11 2.94 10.62
#